data_5ad1acc9705a672d4aecb31e8d525e7a
#
_entry.id   5ad1acc9705a672d4aecb31e8d525e7a
#
_cell.length_a   1.000
_cell.length_b   1.000
_cell.length_c   1.000
_cell.angle_alpha   90.00
_cell.angle_beta   90.00
_cell.angle_gamma   90.00
#
_symmetry.space_group_name_H-M   'P 1'
#
loop_
_entity.id
_entity.type
_entity.pdbx_description
1 polymer ?
#
loop_
_entity_poly.entity_id
_entity_poly.type
_entity_poly.pdbx_seq_one_letter_code
_entity_poly.pdbx_strand_id
1 'polypeptide(L)'
;MICFTGDLIAGGDKAFNDEMQIQLAEEHFISPLLEAIGLTKKEFILVPGNHEVDTNKIAKITEKGLASISSIEEINETIYDMQDEYKNRLQYFYDYMYEKYLPDAEKWRLGYSITKNINDINIGIVGLDSAWRSTGAGWEERGKMLVGEQQVGVLHNNIKDADLKICLMHHPL
;
A
#
# COMPACT_ATOMS: atom_id res chain seq x y z
N MET A 1 3.76 -10.85 -14.71
CA MET A 1 3.58 -9.87 -13.62
C MET A 1 2.45 -10.30 -12.71
N ILE A 2 2.60 -10.16 -11.41
CA ILE A 2 1.57 -10.40 -10.38
C ILE A 2 1.23 -9.06 -9.73
N CYS A 3 -0.06 -8.81 -9.52
CA CYS A 3 -0.55 -7.69 -8.72
C CYS A 3 -1.17 -8.24 -7.43
N PHE A 4 -0.60 -7.87 -6.29
CA PHE A 4 -1.03 -8.33 -4.96
C PHE A 4 -1.63 -7.16 -4.18
N THR A 5 -2.85 -7.33 -3.71
CA THR A 5 -3.67 -6.24 -3.19
C THR A 5 -3.73 -6.15 -1.66
N GLY A 6 -2.67 -6.58 -0.98
CA GLY A 6 -2.55 -6.43 0.48
C GLY A 6 -2.96 -7.67 1.27
N ASP A 7 -2.86 -7.57 2.60
CA ASP A 7 -3.08 -8.66 3.57
C ASP A 7 -2.13 -9.85 3.34
N LEU A 8 -0.84 -9.52 3.18
CA LEU A 8 0.22 -10.52 3.06
C LEU A 8 0.47 -11.26 4.38
N ILE A 9 0.20 -10.59 5.51
CA ILE A 9 0.34 -11.13 6.86
C ILE A 9 -1.01 -11.23 7.55
N ALA A 10 -1.07 -12.05 8.61
CA ALA A 10 -2.32 -12.22 9.36
C ALA A 10 -2.69 -11.00 10.21
N GLY A 11 -1.71 -10.16 10.54
CA GLY A 11 -1.87 -8.98 11.38
C GLY A 11 -2.26 -9.30 12.83
N GLY A 12 -1.95 -8.38 13.74
CA GLY A 12 -2.46 -8.45 15.12
C GLY A 12 -2.00 -9.61 16.00
N ASP A 13 -1.19 -10.53 15.50
CA ASP A 13 -0.63 -11.61 16.29
C ASP A 13 0.54 -11.07 17.15
N LYS A 14 0.33 -11.06 18.46
CA LYS A 14 1.34 -10.59 19.42
C LYS A 14 2.55 -11.54 19.55
N ALA A 15 2.48 -12.75 19.03
CA ALA A 15 3.55 -13.73 19.07
C ALA A 15 4.64 -13.48 18.03
N PHE A 16 4.29 -12.83 16.92
CA PHE A 16 5.21 -12.52 15.85
C PHE A 16 5.10 -11.02 15.53
N ASN A 17 6.24 -10.33 15.49
CA ASN A 17 6.26 -8.97 15.00
C ASN A 17 6.04 -8.95 13.47
N ASP A 18 5.62 -7.81 12.94
CA ASP A 18 5.27 -7.67 11.52
C ASP A 18 6.46 -8.02 10.60
N GLU A 19 7.69 -7.72 11.05
CA GLU A 19 8.92 -8.08 10.33
C GLU A 19 9.03 -9.58 10.11
N MET A 20 8.85 -10.36 11.18
CA MET A 20 8.96 -11.82 11.10
C MET A 20 7.84 -12.42 10.25
N GLN A 21 6.62 -11.89 10.35
CA GLN A 21 5.49 -12.35 9.53
C GLN A 21 5.73 -12.08 8.03
N ILE A 22 6.23 -10.90 7.67
CA ILE A 22 6.57 -10.57 6.28
C ILE A 22 7.70 -11.46 5.75
N GLN A 23 8.74 -11.73 6.55
CA GLN A 23 9.81 -12.62 6.15
C GLN A 23 9.30 -14.05 5.92
N LEU A 24 8.44 -14.56 6.79
CA LEU A 24 7.80 -15.88 6.63
C LEU A 24 6.89 -15.92 5.38
N ALA A 25 6.13 -14.87 5.13
CA ALA A 25 5.31 -14.77 3.92
C ALA A 25 6.16 -14.73 2.65
N GLU A 26 7.32 -14.07 2.69
CA GLU A 26 8.25 -14.09 1.57
C GLU A 26 8.83 -15.49 1.33
N GLU A 27 9.28 -16.16 2.40
CA GLU A 27 9.91 -17.47 2.30
C GLU A 27 8.92 -18.55 1.88
N HIS A 28 7.72 -18.56 2.44
CA HIS A 28 6.78 -19.66 2.25
C HIS A 28 5.68 -19.40 1.20
N PHE A 29 5.50 -18.18 0.76
CA PHE A 29 4.50 -17.81 -0.23
C PHE A 29 5.09 -17.13 -1.46
N ILE A 30 5.72 -15.94 -1.32
CA ILE A 30 6.11 -15.15 -2.48
C ILE A 30 7.23 -15.84 -3.27
N SER A 31 8.30 -16.27 -2.61
CA SER A 31 9.46 -16.88 -3.29
C SER A 31 9.11 -18.17 -4.00
N PRO A 32 8.40 -19.14 -3.39
CA PRO A 32 7.95 -20.34 -4.08
C PRO A 32 6.99 -20.06 -5.25
N LEU A 33 6.10 -19.08 -5.09
CA LEU A 33 5.18 -18.68 -6.17
C LEU A 33 5.94 -18.14 -7.38
N LEU A 34 6.86 -17.19 -7.15
CA LEU A 34 7.66 -16.59 -8.22
C LEU A 34 8.53 -17.64 -8.94
N GLU A 35 9.14 -18.55 -8.18
CA GLU A 35 9.91 -19.65 -8.74
C GLU A 35 9.05 -20.58 -9.61
N ALA A 36 7.88 -20.98 -9.12
CA ALA A 36 6.98 -21.88 -9.83
C ALA A 36 6.50 -21.33 -11.19
N ILE A 37 6.39 -20.00 -11.33
CA ILE A 37 5.91 -19.36 -12.55
C ILE A 37 7.02 -18.67 -13.35
N GLY A 38 8.28 -18.76 -12.90
CA GLY A 38 9.44 -18.21 -13.59
C GLY A 38 9.50 -16.69 -13.61
N LEU A 39 8.96 -16.03 -12.57
CA LEU A 39 9.01 -14.57 -12.40
C LEU A 39 10.05 -14.16 -11.35
N THR A 40 10.44 -12.89 -11.40
CA THR A 40 11.35 -12.28 -10.44
C THR A 40 10.59 -11.37 -9.46
N LYS A 41 11.26 -10.92 -8.40
CA LYS A 41 10.68 -9.98 -7.42
C LYS A 41 10.19 -8.68 -8.06
N LYS A 42 10.87 -8.19 -9.10
CA LYS A 42 10.49 -6.96 -9.81
C LYS A 42 9.15 -7.06 -10.55
N GLU A 43 8.63 -8.27 -10.72
CA GLU A 43 7.35 -8.54 -11.37
C GLU A 43 6.22 -8.81 -10.38
N PHE A 44 6.52 -8.71 -9.07
CA PHE A 44 5.56 -8.79 -7.98
C PHE A 44 5.22 -7.36 -7.50
N ILE A 45 4.10 -6.86 -7.96
CA ILE A 45 3.61 -5.50 -7.68
C ILE A 45 2.60 -5.60 -6.54
N LEU A 46 2.77 -4.79 -5.49
CA LEU A 46 1.97 -4.93 -4.27
C LEU A 46 1.61 -3.60 -3.62
N VAL A 47 0.50 -3.59 -2.89
CA VAL A 47 0.07 -2.51 -1.98
C VAL A 47 -0.17 -3.09 -0.59
N PRO A 48 -0.11 -2.27 0.48
CA PRO A 48 -0.43 -2.76 1.82
C PRO A 48 -1.94 -2.95 1.98
N GLY A 49 -2.31 -3.93 2.81
CA GLY A 49 -3.64 -4.09 3.37
C GLY A 49 -3.71 -3.62 4.83
N ASN A 50 -4.86 -3.79 5.46
CA ASN A 50 -5.04 -3.38 6.85
C ASN A 50 -4.31 -4.29 7.85
N HIS A 51 -3.96 -5.50 7.46
CA HIS A 51 -3.17 -6.42 8.29
C HIS A 51 -1.69 -6.03 8.35
N GLU A 52 -1.17 -5.26 7.42
CA GLU A 52 0.20 -4.71 7.43
C GLU A 52 0.36 -3.51 8.37
N VAL A 53 -0.73 -2.98 8.93
CA VAL A 53 -0.71 -1.84 9.85
C VAL A 53 -0.31 -2.25 11.25
N ASP A 54 0.81 -1.72 11.77
CA ASP A 54 1.21 -1.87 13.17
C ASP A 54 0.29 -1.04 14.08
N THR A 55 -0.71 -1.69 14.63
CA THR A 55 -1.71 -1.05 15.50
C THR A 55 -1.15 -0.48 16.81
N ASN A 56 0.07 -0.90 17.23
CA ASN A 56 0.74 -0.35 18.41
C ASN A 56 1.27 1.07 18.17
N LYS A 57 1.46 1.46 16.92
CA LYS A 57 1.93 2.79 16.51
C LYS A 57 0.79 3.80 16.30
N ILE A 58 -0.45 3.41 16.54
CA ILE A 58 -1.62 4.27 16.34
C ILE A 58 -1.83 5.18 17.54
N ALA A 59 -1.71 6.49 17.33
CA ALA A 59 -2.00 7.50 18.33
C ALA A 59 -3.51 7.75 18.42
N LYS A 60 -4.14 7.36 19.53
CA LYS A 60 -5.60 7.50 19.74
C LYS A 60 -6.13 8.92 19.59
N ILE A 61 -5.31 9.93 19.89
CA ILE A 61 -5.72 11.33 19.76
C ILE A 61 -5.83 11.73 18.28
N THR A 62 -4.90 11.26 17.47
CA THR A 62 -4.90 11.47 16.02
C THR A 62 -6.13 10.83 15.39
N GLU A 63 -6.43 9.58 15.74
CA GLU A 63 -7.60 8.87 15.21
C GLU A 63 -8.92 9.57 15.54
N LYS A 64 -9.03 10.16 16.74
CA LYS A 64 -10.21 10.96 17.09
C LYS A 64 -10.34 12.23 16.24
N GLY A 65 -9.24 12.88 15.92
CA GLY A 65 -9.21 14.01 15.00
C GLY A 65 -9.65 13.61 13.60
N LEU A 66 -9.09 12.50 13.10
CA LEU A 66 -9.38 11.97 11.77
C LEU A 66 -10.84 11.50 11.59
N ALA A 67 -11.48 11.06 12.67
CA ALA A 67 -12.88 10.65 12.62
C ALA A 67 -13.85 11.77 12.26
N SER A 68 -13.43 13.04 12.39
CA SER A 68 -14.21 14.22 12.03
C SER A 68 -14.00 14.69 10.59
N ILE A 69 -13.02 14.16 9.87
CA ILE A 69 -12.74 14.52 8.48
C ILE A 69 -13.87 14.04 7.59
N SER A 70 -14.45 14.97 6.82
CA SER A 70 -15.61 14.70 5.98
C SER A 70 -15.52 15.27 4.56
N SER A 71 -14.57 16.15 4.28
CA SER A 71 -14.38 16.73 2.94
C SER A 71 -13.13 16.20 2.24
N ILE A 72 -13.11 16.31 0.91
CA ILE A 72 -11.95 15.93 0.08
C ILE A 72 -10.76 16.85 0.40
N GLU A 73 -11.01 18.12 0.64
CA GLU A 73 -9.99 19.09 0.99
C GLU A 73 -9.30 18.71 2.29
N GLU A 74 -10.06 18.40 3.34
CA GLU A 74 -9.51 17.94 4.62
C GLU A 74 -8.71 16.64 4.49
N ILE A 75 -9.16 15.70 3.65
CA ILE A 75 -8.44 14.46 3.37
C ILE A 75 -7.09 14.77 2.71
N ASN A 76 -7.08 15.61 1.69
CA ASN A 76 -5.87 15.99 0.97
C ASN A 76 -4.87 16.72 1.88
N GLU A 77 -5.33 17.67 2.70
CA GLU A 77 -4.51 18.37 3.70
C GLU A 77 -3.93 17.38 4.72
N THR A 78 -4.75 16.46 5.23
CA THR A 78 -4.32 15.44 6.19
C THR A 78 -3.23 14.54 5.61
N ILE A 79 -3.41 14.05 4.39
CA ILE A 79 -2.39 13.23 3.72
C ILE A 79 -1.11 14.05 3.48
N TYR A 80 -1.24 15.33 3.24
CA TYR A 80 -0.10 16.22 3.04
C TYR A 80 0.68 16.47 4.33
N ASP A 81 0.00 16.80 5.41
CA ASP A 81 0.61 17.27 6.65
C ASP A 81 1.08 16.13 7.56
N MET A 82 0.37 14.99 7.56
CA MET A 82 0.58 13.91 8.51
C MET A 82 1.16 12.62 7.88
N GLN A 83 1.71 12.71 6.69
CA GLN A 83 2.21 11.52 5.96
C GLN A 83 3.24 10.70 6.74
N ASP A 84 4.09 11.35 7.55
CA ASP A 84 5.14 10.64 8.29
C ASP A 84 4.56 9.85 9.46
N GLU A 85 3.48 10.33 10.08
CA GLU A 85 2.77 9.60 11.13
C GLU A 85 2.08 8.35 10.57
N TYR A 86 1.45 8.46 9.40
CA TYR A 86 0.82 7.29 8.76
C TYR A 86 1.83 6.32 8.22
N LYS A 87 2.93 6.79 7.67
CA LYS A 87 4.04 5.92 7.27
C LYS A 87 4.59 5.15 8.44
N ASN A 88 4.68 5.74 9.63
CA ASN A 88 5.24 5.08 10.79
C ASN A 88 4.53 3.77 11.13
N ARG A 89 3.20 3.70 10.97
CA ARG A 89 2.42 2.48 11.23
C ARG A 89 2.56 1.40 10.15
N LEU A 90 3.05 1.78 8.97
CA LEU A 90 3.36 0.91 7.85
C LEU A 90 4.86 0.90 7.52
N GLN A 91 5.71 1.44 8.41
CA GLN A 91 7.12 1.67 8.18
C GLN A 91 7.84 0.42 7.68
N TYR A 92 7.59 -0.72 8.35
CA TYR A 92 8.25 -1.96 7.99
C TYR A 92 7.85 -2.42 6.58
N PHE A 93 6.56 -2.29 6.22
CA PHE A 93 6.10 -2.62 4.88
C PHE A 93 6.77 -1.74 3.82
N TYR A 94 6.85 -0.43 4.04
CA TYR A 94 7.52 0.47 3.11
C TYR A 94 9.02 0.19 2.99
N ASP A 95 9.71 0.04 4.11
CA ASP A 95 11.16 -0.14 4.10
C ASP A 95 11.57 -1.48 3.53
N TYR A 96 10.81 -2.53 3.79
CA TYR A 96 11.16 -3.87 3.35
C TYR A 96 10.57 -4.20 1.97
N MET A 97 9.26 -4.05 1.81
CA MET A 97 8.57 -4.51 0.60
C MET A 97 8.80 -3.56 -0.58
N TYR A 98 8.68 -2.26 -0.37
CA TYR A 98 8.86 -1.31 -1.47
C TYR A 98 10.30 -1.24 -1.94
N GLU A 99 11.28 -1.31 -1.04
CA GLU A 99 12.68 -1.32 -1.45
C GLU A 99 13.06 -2.61 -2.20
N LYS A 100 12.48 -3.72 -1.82
CA LYS A 100 12.81 -5.04 -2.36
C LYS A 100 12.10 -5.37 -3.66
N TYR A 101 10.81 -5.00 -3.76
CA TYR A 101 9.94 -5.38 -4.87
C TYR A 101 9.68 -4.25 -5.86
N LEU A 102 9.75 -3.01 -5.40
CA LEU A 102 9.44 -1.81 -6.19
C LEU A 102 10.61 -0.80 -6.20
N PRO A 103 11.87 -1.24 -6.45
CA PRO A 103 13.02 -0.33 -6.42
C PRO A 103 12.95 0.74 -7.52
N ASP A 104 12.27 0.43 -8.63
CA ASP A 104 12.17 1.29 -9.80
C ASP A 104 10.87 2.14 -9.78
N ALA A 105 10.07 2.06 -8.72
CA ALA A 105 8.83 2.82 -8.60
C ALA A 105 9.08 4.27 -8.18
N GLU A 106 8.33 5.20 -8.77
CA GLU A 106 8.24 6.57 -8.31
C GLU A 106 7.30 6.63 -7.11
N LYS A 107 7.88 6.83 -5.93
CA LYS A 107 7.16 6.85 -4.65
C LYS A 107 6.66 8.26 -4.35
N TRP A 108 5.39 8.38 -4.02
CA TRP A 108 4.80 9.65 -3.60
C TRP A 108 3.87 9.45 -2.42
N ARG A 109 4.23 10.01 -1.27
CA ARG A 109 3.43 9.94 -0.02
C ARG A 109 2.94 8.51 0.27
N LEU A 110 1.64 8.28 0.26
CA LEU A 110 0.96 7.02 0.55
C LEU A 110 0.67 6.24 -0.74
N GLY A 111 1.66 6.12 -1.62
CA GLY A 111 1.51 5.37 -2.85
C GLY A 111 2.73 5.42 -3.74
N TYR A 112 2.61 4.84 -4.92
CA TYR A 112 3.65 4.82 -5.93
C TYR A 112 3.06 4.69 -7.33
N SER A 113 3.87 5.03 -8.32
CA SER A 113 3.61 4.72 -9.73
C SER A 113 4.80 3.97 -10.34
N ILE A 114 4.54 3.06 -11.24
CA ILE A 114 5.55 2.31 -11.97
C ILE A 114 5.05 1.96 -13.37
N THR A 115 5.94 2.03 -14.37
CA THR A 115 5.63 1.56 -15.72
C THR A 115 6.41 0.29 -16.02
N LYS A 116 5.75 -0.71 -16.55
CA LYS A 116 6.33 -1.98 -17.02
C LYS A 116 6.06 -2.15 -18.50
N ASN A 117 7.08 -2.54 -19.26
CA ASN A 117 6.89 -2.95 -20.64
C ASN A 117 6.75 -4.47 -20.74
N ILE A 118 5.65 -4.93 -21.29
CA ILE A 118 5.37 -6.35 -21.52
C ILE A 118 4.91 -6.52 -22.97
N ASN A 119 5.71 -7.20 -23.78
CA ASN A 119 5.43 -7.43 -25.20
C ASN A 119 5.11 -6.13 -25.95
N ASP A 120 5.95 -5.12 -25.77
CA ASP A 120 5.83 -3.78 -26.36
C ASP A 120 4.60 -2.96 -25.92
N ILE A 121 3.88 -3.42 -24.90
CA ILE A 121 2.80 -2.67 -24.26
C ILE A 121 3.33 -2.04 -22.96
N ASN A 122 3.22 -0.73 -22.84
CA ASN A 122 3.57 0.00 -21.64
C ASN A 122 2.40 -0.03 -20.65
N ILE A 123 2.56 -0.75 -19.55
CA ILE A 123 1.56 -0.88 -18.51
C ILE A 123 1.94 0.06 -17.36
N GLY A 124 1.17 1.13 -17.18
CA GLY A 124 1.29 2.04 -16.06
C GLY A 124 0.48 1.51 -14.86
N ILE A 125 1.11 1.42 -13.70
CA ILE A 125 0.48 0.93 -12.48
C ILE A 125 0.59 2.00 -11.42
N VAL A 126 -0.53 2.32 -10.78
CA VAL A 126 -0.61 3.14 -9.57
C VAL A 126 -0.98 2.24 -8.41
N GLY A 127 -0.12 2.20 -7.41
CA GLY A 127 -0.42 1.55 -6.13
C GLY A 127 -0.82 2.60 -5.09
N LEU A 128 -2.07 2.51 -4.62
CA LEU A 128 -2.61 3.42 -3.61
C LEU A 128 -2.65 2.71 -2.27
N ASP A 129 -2.04 3.34 -1.26
CA ASP A 129 -2.22 2.90 0.11
C ASP A 129 -3.59 3.37 0.60
N SER A 130 -4.55 2.45 0.62
CA SER A 130 -5.87 2.66 1.20
C SER A 130 -5.94 2.21 2.66
N ALA A 131 -4.88 1.57 3.18
CA ALA A 131 -4.80 1.06 4.54
C ALA A 131 -4.21 2.09 5.54
N TRP A 132 -3.71 3.24 5.04
CA TRP A 132 -3.03 4.24 5.86
C TRP A 132 -3.82 4.69 7.10
N ARG A 133 -5.14 4.56 7.04
CA ARG A 133 -6.06 4.95 8.11
C ARG A 133 -6.64 3.76 8.88
N SER A 134 -6.27 2.55 8.58
CA SER A 134 -6.75 1.38 9.31
C SER A 134 -6.25 1.38 10.75
N THR A 135 -7.12 1.01 11.67
CA THR A 135 -6.86 0.91 13.11
C THR A 135 -6.95 -0.51 13.65
N GLY A 136 -7.24 -1.47 12.77
CA GLY A 136 -7.46 -2.86 13.15
C GLY A 136 -8.85 -3.13 13.70
N ALA A 137 -9.80 -2.19 13.55
CA ALA A 137 -11.18 -2.36 14.03
C ALA A 137 -12.04 -3.26 13.10
N GLY A 138 -11.45 -3.77 12.01
CA GLY A 138 -12.10 -4.75 11.13
C GLY A 138 -13.36 -4.21 10.45
N TRP A 139 -14.49 -4.87 10.65
CA TRP A 139 -15.76 -4.49 10.01
C TRP A 139 -16.24 -3.07 10.33
N GLU A 140 -15.83 -2.49 11.46
CA GLU A 140 -16.21 -1.12 11.85
C GLU A 140 -15.54 -0.07 10.96
N GLU A 141 -14.49 -0.42 10.24
CA GLU A 141 -13.76 0.45 9.31
C GLU A 141 -14.34 0.44 7.90
N ARG A 142 -15.24 -0.48 7.60
CA ARG A 142 -15.83 -0.60 6.25
C ARG A 142 -16.51 0.69 5.81
N GLY A 143 -16.12 1.18 4.63
CA GLY A 143 -16.62 2.45 4.07
C GLY A 143 -16.03 3.71 4.72
N LYS A 144 -14.99 3.56 5.56
CA LYS A 144 -14.30 4.69 6.22
C LYS A 144 -12.86 4.86 5.75
N MET A 145 -12.40 3.99 4.88
CA MET A 145 -11.07 4.10 4.29
C MET A 145 -11.06 5.18 3.22
N LEU A 146 -9.97 5.93 3.17
CA LEU A 146 -9.89 7.13 2.36
C LEU A 146 -8.68 7.06 1.43
N VAL A 147 -8.87 7.56 0.22
CA VAL A 147 -7.80 7.82 -0.74
C VAL A 147 -7.91 9.30 -1.15
N GLY A 148 -6.80 10.01 -1.12
CA GLY A 148 -6.78 11.43 -1.47
C GLY A 148 -6.83 11.66 -2.96
N GLU A 149 -7.58 12.68 -3.40
CA GLU A 149 -7.65 13.09 -4.81
C GLU A 149 -6.27 13.48 -5.36
N GLN A 150 -5.49 14.23 -4.59
CA GLN A 150 -4.12 14.61 -4.98
C GLN A 150 -3.20 13.38 -5.09
N GLN A 151 -3.36 12.39 -4.23
CA GLN A 151 -2.63 11.12 -4.30
C GLN A 151 -2.89 10.44 -5.64
N VAL A 152 -4.15 10.31 -6.04
CA VAL A 152 -4.54 9.73 -7.33
C VAL A 152 -4.02 10.59 -8.48
N GLY A 153 -4.21 11.89 -8.44
CA GLY A 153 -3.88 12.81 -9.52
C GLY A 153 -2.37 12.84 -9.84
N VAL A 154 -1.52 12.93 -8.82
CA VAL A 154 -0.06 12.94 -9.00
C VAL A 154 0.42 11.62 -9.57
N LEU A 155 0.00 10.50 -8.97
CA LEU A 155 0.46 9.17 -9.40
C LEU A 155 -0.06 8.80 -10.78
N HIS A 156 -1.31 9.16 -11.11
CA HIS A 156 -1.86 8.97 -12.45
C HIS A 156 -1.10 9.79 -13.52
N ASN A 157 -0.70 11.02 -13.20
CA ASN A 157 0.04 11.86 -14.16
C ASN A 157 1.39 11.23 -14.55
N ASN A 158 2.04 10.50 -13.63
CA ASN A 158 3.31 9.81 -13.91
C ASN A 158 3.15 8.68 -14.94
N ILE A 159 1.97 8.11 -15.06
CA ILE A 159 1.67 7.01 -16.00
C ILE A 159 0.72 7.41 -17.14
N LYS A 160 0.52 8.72 -17.34
CA LYS A 160 -0.47 9.25 -18.32
C LYS A 160 -0.30 8.71 -19.75
N ASP A 161 0.95 8.48 -20.15
CA ASP A 161 1.32 8.05 -21.50
C ASP A 161 1.38 6.50 -21.65
N ALA A 162 1.01 5.75 -20.61
CA ALA A 162 0.96 4.29 -20.68
C ALA A 162 -0.23 3.80 -21.54
N ASP A 163 -0.02 2.71 -22.27
CA ASP A 163 -1.03 2.09 -23.15
C ASP A 163 -2.17 1.48 -22.34
N LEU A 164 -1.83 0.86 -21.20
CA LEU A 164 -2.78 0.30 -20.23
C LEU A 164 -2.48 0.90 -18.86
N LYS A 165 -3.53 1.29 -18.13
CA LYS A 165 -3.41 1.84 -16.79
C LYS A 165 -4.15 0.96 -15.78
N ILE A 166 -3.46 0.59 -14.71
CA ILE A 166 -3.98 -0.24 -13.62
C ILE A 166 -3.86 0.54 -12.31
N CYS A 167 -4.93 0.60 -11.56
CA CYS A 167 -4.92 1.09 -10.19
C CYS A 167 -5.06 -0.09 -9.22
N LEU A 168 -4.12 -0.21 -8.28
CA LEU A 168 -4.15 -1.20 -7.22
C LEU A 168 -4.47 -0.52 -5.90
N MET A 169 -5.40 -1.09 -5.16
CA MET A 169 -5.69 -0.75 -3.77
C MET A 169 -6.24 -1.97 -3.05
N HIS A 170 -6.16 -1.97 -1.72
CA HIS A 170 -6.65 -3.06 -0.90
C HIS A 170 -8.16 -2.95 -0.64
N HIS A 171 -8.60 -1.78 -0.14
CA HIS A 171 -10.01 -1.57 0.18
C HIS A 171 -10.81 -1.24 -1.08
N PRO A 172 -12.03 -1.79 -1.23
CA PRO A 172 -12.91 -1.42 -2.33
C PRO A 172 -13.40 0.04 -2.19
N LEU A 173 -13.69 0.66 -3.33
CA LEU A 173 -14.32 1.97 -3.40
C LEU A 173 -15.80 1.90 -2.98
#